data_529eba583e57f58ffda68fa69a12ce0e
#
_entry.id   529eba583e57f58ffda68fa69a12ce0e
#
_cell.length_a   1.000
_cell.length_b   1.000
_cell.length_c   1.000
_cell.angle_alpha   90.00
_cell.angle_beta   90.00
_cell.angle_gamma   90.00
#
_symmetry.space_group_name_H-M   'P 1'
#
loop_
_entity.id
_entity.type
_entity.pdbx_description
1 polymer ?
#
loop_
_entity_poly.entity_id
_entity_poly.type
_entity_poly.pdbx_seq_one_letter_code
_entity_poly.pdbx_strand_id
1 'polypeptide(L)'
;MSSHVVTKQMLKNLEKSLCATETRPLVEQLERDSNATGYIKPEECAEEAQQLVRALKQISPDVPRGNGSINLEDDEPTNYWQGVIWAIASLGWNIGKPLARRWSQNSDRYCEVGFEQAWNSFDPKHPNPIGIRSVYKLAAKLGSGTTDASAFELAIPQTVHSPLALLNGFSLTGSSEQMKKQMLDDVFVMKDIAILGQWITLYAAPNTGKTLLTLWLLQEQIKAKIVEGSKVYYVNADDTFRGAVHKIELAEQWGMQMLVPGHNDFKARLIPAIMEKLVESDEARGVVLVLDTLKKFADLMDKTAASAFGVTAREFVSAGGTLIALAHTNKHKDADGKGIYSGTSDIVDDSDCMFVIDKLSAEGDDISKVHTVELTNKKARGDVSSSAMYTYVRRIGEPYSALLGSVKRIDSADTDMVKKAAERNKQLKQDDEIIKAITSSIRQGIVTKSELIQSAMADTAESRAKVKNVLERWTGDDYAKGHRWAYKAGDHNKFSYSLTTPPSNS
;
A
#
# COMPACT_ATOMS: atom_id res chain seq x y z
N MET A 1 10.26 -36.30 -20.01
CA MET A 1 9.57 -35.31 -19.17
C MET A 1 9.03 -34.24 -20.08
N SER A 2 7.71 -34.24 -20.25
CA SER A 2 7.01 -33.44 -21.26
C SER A 2 6.93 -31.99 -20.82
N SER A 3 7.61 -31.10 -21.54
CA SER A 3 7.46 -29.66 -21.40
C SER A 3 6.07 -29.28 -21.93
N HIS A 4 5.16 -28.89 -21.05
CA HIS A 4 3.87 -28.33 -21.45
C HIS A 4 4.15 -26.94 -22.07
N VAL A 5 4.19 -26.92 -23.39
CA VAL A 5 4.19 -25.69 -24.18
C VAL A 5 2.78 -25.11 -24.10
N VAL A 6 2.63 -23.99 -23.41
CA VAL A 6 1.39 -23.22 -23.42
C VAL A 6 1.11 -22.75 -24.84
N THR A 7 0.12 -23.34 -25.48
CA THR A 7 -0.23 -23.00 -26.87
C THR A 7 -0.97 -21.66 -26.94
N LYS A 8 -0.84 -20.95 -28.10
CA LYS A 8 -1.59 -19.73 -28.40
C LYS A 8 -3.10 -19.86 -28.16
N GLN A 9 -3.62 -21.08 -28.27
CA GLN A 9 -5.03 -21.42 -28.06
C GLN A 9 -5.40 -21.47 -26.57
N MET A 10 -4.48 -21.92 -25.70
CA MET A 10 -4.67 -21.87 -24.25
C MET A 10 -4.65 -20.41 -23.73
N LEU A 11 -3.79 -19.56 -24.29
CA LEU A 11 -3.78 -18.12 -23.99
C LEU A 11 -5.09 -17.45 -24.43
N LYS A 12 -5.60 -17.77 -25.63
CA LYS A 12 -6.90 -17.25 -26.09
C LYS A 12 -8.09 -17.75 -25.27
N ASN A 13 -8.03 -18.96 -24.75
CA ASN A 13 -9.08 -19.47 -23.86
C ASN A 13 -8.99 -18.89 -22.46
N LEU A 14 -7.78 -18.60 -21.97
CA LEU A 14 -7.58 -17.81 -20.74
C LEU A 14 -8.08 -16.36 -20.92
N GLU A 15 -7.76 -15.73 -22.05
CA GLU A 15 -8.29 -14.40 -22.39
C GLU A 15 -9.82 -14.37 -22.44
N LYS A 16 -10.46 -15.43 -22.94
CA LYS A 16 -11.93 -15.55 -22.97
C LYS A 16 -12.56 -15.84 -21.62
N SER A 17 -11.91 -16.61 -20.75
CA SER A 17 -12.43 -16.90 -19.40
C SER A 17 -12.16 -15.78 -18.40
N LEU A 18 -11.16 -14.93 -18.66
CA LEU A 18 -10.85 -13.74 -17.87
C LEU A 18 -11.63 -12.48 -18.32
N CYS A 19 -12.29 -12.52 -19.48
CA CYS A 19 -13.29 -11.53 -19.87
C CYS A 19 -14.61 -11.77 -19.10
N ALA A 20 -14.58 -11.60 -17.79
CA ALA A 20 -15.81 -11.48 -17.03
C ALA A 20 -16.53 -10.22 -17.50
N THR A 21 -17.65 -10.41 -18.19
CA THR A 21 -18.57 -9.37 -18.68
C THR A 21 -19.13 -8.47 -17.59
N GLU A 22 -18.84 -8.75 -16.32
CA GLU A 22 -19.35 -8.04 -15.15
C GLU A 22 -18.43 -6.90 -14.64
N THR A 23 -17.13 -6.95 -14.93
CA THR A 23 -16.19 -5.91 -14.45
C THR A 23 -16.15 -4.67 -15.33
N ARG A 24 -16.51 -4.79 -16.61
CA ARG A 24 -16.46 -3.69 -17.56
C ARG A 24 -17.39 -2.53 -17.23
N PRO A 25 -18.64 -2.75 -16.83
CA PRO A 25 -19.52 -1.66 -16.35
C PRO A 25 -18.99 -0.95 -15.11
N LEU A 26 -18.38 -1.71 -14.18
CA LEU A 26 -17.80 -1.14 -12.94
C LEU A 26 -16.57 -0.29 -13.24
N VAL A 27 -15.69 -0.74 -14.12
CA VAL A 27 -14.50 0.01 -14.55
C VAL A 27 -14.91 1.32 -15.25
N GLU A 28 -15.89 1.26 -16.17
CA GLU A 28 -16.40 2.45 -16.85
C GLU A 28 -17.06 3.42 -15.88
N GLN A 29 -17.72 2.95 -14.83
CA GLN A 29 -18.32 3.77 -13.78
C GLN A 29 -17.24 4.43 -12.92
N LEU A 30 -16.24 3.67 -12.46
CA LEU A 30 -15.09 4.20 -11.70
C LEU A 30 -14.27 5.22 -12.52
N GLU A 31 -14.13 5.00 -13.84
CA GLU A 31 -13.48 5.97 -14.72
C GLU A 31 -14.31 7.23 -14.93
N ARG A 32 -15.62 7.13 -15.00
CA ARG A 32 -16.51 8.29 -15.04
C ARG A 32 -16.45 9.08 -13.74
N ASP A 33 -16.49 8.40 -12.61
CA ASP A 33 -16.40 9.02 -11.28
C ASP A 33 -15.03 9.68 -11.07
N SER A 34 -13.93 9.06 -11.53
CA SER A 34 -12.58 9.61 -11.44
C SER A 34 -12.30 10.75 -12.44
N ASN A 35 -13.02 10.80 -13.57
CA ASN A 35 -12.88 11.86 -14.59
C ASN A 35 -13.98 12.94 -14.45
N ALA A 36 -14.97 12.74 -13.57
CA ALA A 36 -16.02 13.72 -13.30
C ALA A 36 -15.39 14.91 -12.55
N THR A 37 -14.94 15.88 -13.32
CA THR A 37 -14.54 17.18 -12.83
C THR A 37 -15.62 17.76 -11.93
N GLY A 38 -15.47 17.58 -10.61
CA GLY A 38 -15.88 18.61 -9.68
C GLY A 38 -17.34 18.75 -9.32
N TYR A 39 -18.16 17.72 -9.28
CA TYR A 39 -19.37 17.80 -8.49
C TYR A 39 -19.20 17.05 -7.17
N ILE A 40 -18.72 17.79 -6.19
CA ILE A 40 -18.81 17.36 -4.78
C ILE A 40 -20.28 17.54 -4.40
N LYS A 41 -20.92 16.44 -3.96
CA LYS A 41 -22.25 16.45 -3.36
C LYS A 41 -22.17 17.38 -2.13
N PRO A 42 -23.05 18.39 -2.02
CA PRO A 42 -22.99 19.30 -0.91
C PRO A 42 -23.25 18.54 0.41
N GLU A 43 -22.39 18.77 1.39
CA GLU A 43 -22.55 18.20 2.73
C GLU A 43 -23.73 18.87 3.46
N GLU A 44 -24.35 18.12 4.39
CA GLU A 44 -25.42 18.63 5.22
C GLU A 44 -24.91 19.69 6.19
N CYS A 45 -25.08 20.96 5.86
CA CYS A 45 -24.74 22.08 6.74
C CYS A 45 -25.84 23.16 6.70
N ALA A 46 -25.78 24.09 7.65
CA ALA A 46 -26.77 25.15 7.77
C ALA A 46 -26.88 26.06 6.53
N GLU A 47 -25.74 26.33 5.89
CA GLU A 47 -25.64 27.19 4.71
C GLU A 47 -26.29 26.53 3.49
N GLU A 48 -25.94 25.27 3.24
CA GLU A 48 -26.50 24.47 2.15
C GLU A 48 -28.02 24.21 2.35
N ALA A 49 -28.42 23.92 3.60
CA ALA A 49 -29.82 23.79 3.94
C ALA A 49 -30.62 25.09 3.66
N GLN A 50 -30.04 26.25 4.01
CA GLN A 50 -30.64 27.54 3.70
C GLN A 50 -30.71 27.82 2.19
N GLN A 51 -29.70 27.42 1.43
CA GLN A 51 -29.66 27.55 -0.01
C GLN A 51 -30.76 26.67 -0.65
N LEU A 52 -30.91 25.42 -0.19
CA LEU A 52 -31.97 24.54 -0.65
C LEU A 52 -33.36 25.10 -0.32
N VAL A 53 -33.59 25.60 0.89
CA VAL A 53 -34.85 26.24 1.28
C VAL A 53 -35.16 27.45 0.40
N ARG A 54 -34.17 28.30 0.11
CA ARG A 54 -34.35 29.45 -0.81
C ARG A 54 -34.73 28.99 -2.22
N ALA A 55 -34.12 27.93 -2.71
CA ALA A 55 -34.49 27.37 -4.01
C ALA A 55 -35.90 26.78 -4.02
N LEU A 56 -36.26 26.01 -3.00
CA LEU A 56 -37.60 25.41 -2.89
C LEU A 56 -38.73 26.45 -2.77
N LYS A 57 -38.47 27.62 -2.16
CA LYS A 57 -39.43 28.74 -2.11
C LYS A 57 -39.73 29.30 -3.49
N GLN A 58 -38.88 29.14 -4.46
CA GLN A 58 -39.11 29.57 -5.85
C GLN A 58 -39.84 28.51 -6.70
N ILE A 59 -40.05 27.30 -6.17
CA ILE A 59 -40.60 26.16 -6.88
C ILE A 59 -41.94 25.81 -6.28
N SER A 60 -43.03 25.95 -7.04
CA SER A 60 -44.34 25.55 -6.59
C SER A 60 -44.42 24.02 -6.44
N PRO A 61 -44.87 23.49 -5.29
CA PRO A 61 -45.15 22.06 -5.15
C PRO A 61 -46.48 21.64 -5.81
N ASP A 62 -47.33 22.59 -6.19
CA ASP A 62 -48.67 22.32 -6.78
C ASP A 62 -48.61 22.06 -8.28
N VAL A 63 -47.83 21.05 -8.64
CA VAL A 63 -47.65 20.57 -10.01
C VAL A 63 -47.88 19.07 -10.09
N PRO A 64 -48.19 18.52 -11.27
CA PRO A 64 -48.32 17.09 -11.44
C PRO A 64 -47.05 16.34 -11.06
N ARG A 65 -47.20 15.06 -10.65
CA ARG A 65 -46.13 14.21 -10.14
C ARG A 65 -44.94 14.09 -11.09
N GLY A 66 -45.21 13.94 -12.39
CA GLY A 66 -44.18 13.68 -13.40
C GLY A 66 -43.59 12.28 -13.31
N ASN A 67 -42.48 12.08 -14.01
CA ASN A 67 -41.77 10.80 -14.15
C ASN A 67 -40.40 10.76 -13.44
N GLY A 68 -40.12 11.73 -12.57
CA GLY A 68 -38.86 11.84 -11.89
C GLY A 68 -37.77 12.68 -12.61
N SER A 69 -38.05 13.14 -13.84
CA SER A 69 -37.18 14.11 -14.53
C SER A 69 -37.61 15.56 -14.24
N ILE A 70 -36.67 16.49 -14.43
CA ILE A 70 -36.91 17.93 -14.45
C ILE A 70 -36.51 18.41 -15.85
N ASN A 71 -37.49 18.67 -16.71
CA ASN A 71 -37.25 19.22 -18.04
C ASN A 71 -37.04 20.72 -17.96
N LEU A 72 -35.80 21.16 -18.22
CA LEU A 72 -35.37 22.55 -18.19
C LEU A 72 -35.40 23.22 -19.58
N GLU A 73 -35.74 22.48 -20.64
CA GLU A 73 -35.83 23.00 -22.01
C GLU A 73 -37.21 23.64 -22.25
N ASP A 74 -38.25 23.21 -21.56
CA ASP A 74 -39.58 23.78 -21.66
C ASP A 74 -39.59 25.23 -21.15
N ASP A 75 -40.29 26.12 -21.82
CA ASP A 75 -40.41 27.52 -21.40
C ASP A 75 -41.08 27.66 -20.02
N GLU A 76 -42.10 26.83 -19.74
CA GLU A 76 -42.73 26.68 -18.44
C GLU A 76 -42.62 25.24 -17.96
N PRO A 77 -41.60 24.90 -17.15
CA PRO A 77 -41.46 23.56 -16.61
C PRO A 77 -42.67 23.12 -15.78
N THR A 78 -43.22 21.96 -16.10
CA THR A 78 -44.31 21.32 -15.38
C THR A 78 -43.96 19.89 -15.03
N ASN A 79 -44.78 19.20 -14.25
CA ASN A 79 -44.62 17.77 -13.96
C ASN A 79 -43.27 17.41 -13.25
N TYR A 80 -42.69 18.31 -12.48
CA TYR A 80 -41.37 18.13 -11.86
C TYR A 80 -41.42 17.72 -10.38
N TRP A 81 -42.60 17.55 -9.76
CA TRP A 81 -42.70 17.26 -8.32
C TRP A 81 -41.88 16.06 -7.89
N GLN A 82 -41.99 14.91 -8.58
CA GLN A 82 -41.21 13.72 -8.25
C GLN A 82 -39.71 13.91 -8.49
N GLY A 83 -39.33 14.66 -9.52
CA GLY A 83 -37.93 15.00 -9.80
C GLY A 83 -37.30 15.83 -8.67
N VAL A 84 -38.06 16.80 -8.11
CA VAL A 84 -37.59 17.58 -6.94
C VAL A 84 -37.42 16.67 -5.72
N ILE A 85 -38.36 15.77 -5.43
CA ILE A 85 -38.26 14.79 -4.34
C ILE A 85 -37.03 13.92 -4.49
N TRP A 86 -36.79 13.38 -5.66
CA TRP A 86 -35.63 12.52 -5.93
C TRP A 86 -34.32 13.29 -5.88
N ALA A 87 -34.26 14.51 -6.36
CA ALA A 87 -33.09 15.36 -6.28
C ALA A 87 -32.70 15.67 -4.83
N ILE A 88 -33.67 15.86 -3.93
CA ILE A 88 -33.45 16.03 -2.50
C ILE A 88 -33.02 14.70 -1.88
N ALA A 89 -33.63 13.58 -2.25
CA ALA A 89 -33.28 12.26 -1.77
C ALA A 89 -31.81 11.89 -2.15
N SER A 90 -31.35 12.34 -3.33
CA SER A 90 -29.97 12.13 -3.78
C SER A 90 -28.92 12.73 -2.84
N LEU A 91 -29.26 13.73 -2.04
CA LEU A 91 -28.38 14.34 -1.06
C LEU A 91 -28.06 13.40 0.11
N GLY A 92 -28.99 12.48 0.47
CA GLY A 92 -28.84 11.63 1.65
C GLY A 92 -28.79 12.40 2.97
N TRP A 93 -29.28 13.64 2.99
CA TRP A 93 -29.32 14.47 4.20
C TRP A 93 -30.38 13.98 5.19
N ASN A 94 -30.08 14.07 6.48
CA ASN A 94 -31.05 13.73 7.53
C ASN A 94 -32.27 14.64 7.51
N ILE A 95 -32.08 15.94 7.18
CA ILE A 95 -33.17 16.89 7.03
C ILE A 95 -33.86 16.78 5.65
N GLY A 96 -33.29 16.05 4.70
CA GLY A 96 -33.77 16.00 3.32
C GLY A 96 -35.23 15.53 3.23
N LYS A 97 -35.57 14.39 3.84
CA LYS A 97 -36.91 13.84 3.83
C LYS A 97 -37.94 14.75 4.54
N PRO A 98 -37.67 15.24 5.76
CA PRO A 98 -38.54 16.23 6.42
C PRO A 98 -38.76 17.50 5.59
N LEU A 99 -37.71 18.02 4.96
CA LEU A 99 -37.75 19.24 4.17
C LEU A 99 -38.59 19.03 2.88
N ALA A 100 -38.36 17.96 2.16
CA ALA A 100 -39.11 17.57 0.96
C ALA A 100 -40.59 17.36 1.27
N ARG A 101 -40.89 16.68 2.40
CA ARG A 101 -42.27 16.48 2.86
C ARG A 101 -42.96 17.83 3.12
N ARG A 102 -42.31 18.72 3.88
CA ARG A 102 -42.84 20.02 4.24
C ARG A 102 -43.05 20.92 3.01
N TRP A 103 -42.11 20.87 2.05
CA TRP A 103 -42.32 21.54 0.77
C TRP A 103 -43.55 20.99 0.03
N SER A 104 -43.69 19.65 -0.08
CA SER A 104 -44.82 19.01 -0.75
C SER A 104 -46.17 19.29 -0.09
N GLN A 105 -46.20 19.45 1.24
CA GLN A 105 -47.43 19.76 2.01
C GLN A 105 -48.02 21.13 1.69
N ASN A 106 -47.30 21.99 0.98
CA ASN A 106 -47.84 23.27 0.50
C ASN A 106 -48.65 23.13 -0.82
N SER A 107 -48.84 21.92 -1.33
CA SER A 107 -49.73 21.64 -2.48
C SER A 107 -51.07 21.10 -2.02
N ASP A 108 -52.15 21.55 -2.62
CA ASP A 108 -53.49 20.98 -2.43
C ASP A 108 -53.59 19.52 -2.90
N ARG A 109 -52.62 19.07 -3.69
CA ARG A 109 -52.49 17.67 -4.20
C ARG A 109 -51.73 16.77 -3.27
N TYR A 110 -51.27 17.28 -2.12
CA TYR A 110 -50.44 16.47 -1.21
C TYR A 110 -51.20 15.25 -0.70
N CYS A 111 -50.52 14.12 -0.73
CA CYS A 111 -50.94 12.85 -0.14
C CYS A 111 -49.74 12.16 0.50
N GLU A 112 -49.83 11.85 1.81
CA GLU A 112 -48.73 11.24 2.55
C GLU A 112 -48.28 9.91 1.93
N VAL A 113 -49.22 9.05 1.52
CA VAL A 113 -48.93 7.76 0.89
C VAL A 113 -48.17 7.97 -0.44
N GLY A 114 -48.64 8.95 -1.24
CA GLY A 114 -48.00 9.30 -2.51
C GLY A 114 -46.61 9.89 -2.33
N PHE A 115 -46.40 10.68 -1.27
CA PHE A 115 -45.09 11.20 -0.92
C PHE A 115 -44.13 10.09 -0.51
N GLU A 116 -44.55 9.20 0.39
CA GLU A 116 -43.71 8.06 0.84
C GLU A 116 -43.35 7.15 -0.33
N GLN A 117 -44.27 6.86 -1.23
CA GLN A 117 -43.99 6.09 -2.44
C GLN A 117 -42.97 6.78 -3.35
N ALA A 118 -43.10 8.09 -3.55
CA ALA A 118 -42.16 8.86 -4.37
C ALA A 118 -40.76 8.88 -3.73
N TRP A 119 -40.66 9.11 -2.42
CA TRP A 119 -39.38 9.12 -1.70
C TRP A 119 -38.67 7.77 -1.78
N ASN A 120 -39.38 6.69 -1.48
CA ASN A 120 -38.84 5.33 -1.43
C ASN A 120 -38.56 4.74 -2.84
N SER A 121 -39.10 5.36 -3.91
CA SER A 121 -38.84 4.97 -5.30
C SER A 121 -37.55 5.60 -5.88
N PHE A 122 -36.86 6.43 -5.13
CA PHE A 122 -35.54 6.94 -5.57
C PHE A 122 -34.52 5.79 -5.62
N ASP A 123 -33.87 5.63 -6.77
CA ASP A 123 -32.80 4.64 -6.98
C ASP A 123 -31.46 5.36 -7.15
N PRO A 124 -30.58 5.31 -6.15
CA PRO A 124 -29.23 5.90 -6.23
C PRO A 124 -28.34 5.20 -7.26
N LYS A 125 -28.70 3.98 -7.67
CA LYS A 125 -27.96 3.19 -8.68
C LYS A 125 -28.46 3.42 -10.11
N HIS A 126 -29.43 4.31 -10.30
CA HIS A 126 -29.92 4.63 -11.65
C HIS A 126 -28.78 5.18 -12.51
N PRO A 127 -28.63 4.76 -13.79
CA PRO A 127 -27.50 5.16 -14.66
C PRO A 127 -27.34 6.68 -14.83
N ASN A 128 -28.41 7.46 -14.62
CA ASN A 128 -28.39 8.91 -14.63
C ASN A 128 -29.33 9.45 -13.54
N PRO A 129 -28.92 9.39 -12.26
CA PRO A 129 -29.75 9.86 -11.16
C PRO A 129 -29.87 11.37 -11.22
N ILE A 130 -31.10 11.86 -10.91
CA ILE A 130 -31.32 13.30 -10.80
C ILE A 130 -30.62 13.85 -9.57
N GLY A 131 -29.80 14.90 -9.72
CA GLY A 131 -29.10 15.55 -8.63
C GLY A 131 -29.64 16.91 -8.26
N ILE A 132 -29.24 17.45 -7.11
CA ILE A 132 -29.74 18.71 -6.54
C ILE A 132 -29.49 19.93 -7.44
N ARG A 133 -28.49 19.90 -8.33
CA ARG A 133 -28.26 20.95 -9.33
C ARG A 133 -29.51 21.23 -10.21
N SER A 134 -30.28 20.19 -10.50
CA SER A 134 -31.50 20.33 -11.29
C SER A 134 -32.53 21.17 -10.56
N VAL A 135 -32.62 21.05 -9.22
CA VAL A 135 -33.46 21.88 -8.38
C VAL A 135 -33.02 23.35 -8.40
N TYR A 136 -31.72 23.61 -8.25
CA TYR A 136 -31.21 24.98 -8.30
C TYR A 136 -31.42 25.63 -9.68
N LYS A 137 -31.21 24.87 -10.77
CA LYS A 137 -31.51 25.38 -12.13
C LYS A 137 -33.01 25.64 -12.34
N LEU A 138 -33.87 24.77 -11.82
CA LEU A 138 -35.32 24.96 -11.86
C LEU A 138 -35.73 26.21 -11.08
N ALA A 139 -35.23 26.39 -9.86
CA ALA A 139 -35.46 27.57 -9.05
C ALA A 139 -35.02 28.87 -9.75
N ALA A 140 -33.84 28.87 -10.36
CA ALA A 140 -33.34 30.01 -11.12
C ALA A 140 -34.24 30.36 -12.33
N LYS A 141 -34.78 29.34 -13.00
CA LYS A 141 -35.68 29.52 -14.16
C LYS A 141 -37.02 30.06 -13.74
N LEU A 142 -37.61 29.52 -12.66
CA LEU A 142 -38.91 29.93 -12.16
C LEU A 142 -38.87 31.28 -11.40
N GLY A 143 -37.74 31.56 -10.72
CA GLY A 143 -37.56 32.77 -9.92
C GLY A 143 -37.34 34.06 -10.74
N SER A 144 -37.14 33.95 -12.04
CA SER A 144 -37.05 35.12 -12.95
C SER A 144 -38.41 35.76 -13.27
N GLY A 145 -39.54 35.13 -12.91
CA GLY A 145 -40.89 35.70 -12.97
C GLY A 145 -41.28 36.19 -11.59
N THR A 146 -41.71 37.45 -11.50
CA THR A 146 -42.22 38.09 -10.28
C THR A 146 -43.45 37.34 -9.72
N THR A 147 -43.20 36.31 -8.92
CA THR A 147 -44.22 35.68 -8.11
C THR A 147 -43.90 35.94 -6.64
N ASP A 148 -44.93 36.37 -5.91
CA ASP A 148 -44.91 36.70 -4.51
C ASP A 148 -44.27 35.54 -3.71
N ALA A 149 -43.01 35.71 -3.31
CA ALA A 149 -42.23 34.69 -2.59
C ALA A 149 -42.68 34.48 -1.13
N SER A 150 -43.86 35.04 -0.79
CA SER A 150 -44.44 35.05 0.56
C SER A 150 -45.42 33.89 0.83
N ALA A 151 -45.63 32.97 -0.12
CA ALA A 151 -46.72 32.02 -0.05
C ALA A 151 -46.61 30.90 0.98
N PHE A 152 -45.42 30.59 1.51
CA PHE A 152 -45.30 29.61 2.59
C PHE A 152 -43.99 29.72 3.41
N GLU A 153 -44.10 29.58 4.72
CA GLU A 153 -42.96 29.49 5.60
C GLU A 153 -42.35 28.08 5.57
N LEU A 154 -41.28 27.94 4.84
CA LEU A 154 -40.39 26.78 4.98
C LEU A 154 -39.36 27.07 6.10
N ALA A 155 -39.73 26.72 7.33
CA ALA A 155 -38.77 26.73 8.40
C ALA A 155 -37.80 25.51 8.24
N ILE A 156 -36.53 25.76 8.35
CA ILE A 156 -35.56 24.67 8.45
C ILE A 156 -35.92 23.87 9.70
N PRO A 157 -36.15 22.56 9.61
CA PRO A 157 -36.35 21.75 10.80
C PRO A 157 -35.21 22.02 11.79
N GLN A 158 -35.53 22.31 13.05
CA GLN A 158 -34.52 22.68 14.07
C GLN A 158 -33.58 21.49 14.49
N THR A 159 -33.14 20.72 13.56
CA THR A 159 -32.13 19.67 13.74
C THR A 159 -30.80 20.03 13.11
N VAL A 160 -30.56 21.30 12.81
CA VAL A 160 -29.19 21.77 12.58
C VAL A 160 -28.53 21.77 13.96
N HIS A 161 -27.91 20.67 14.30
CA HIS A 161 -27.14 20.52 15.52
C HIS A 161 -26.17 21.68 15.63
N SER A 162 -26.10 22.32 16.81
CA SER A 162 -25.03 23.28 17.06
C SER A 162 -23.69 22.62 16.69
N PRO A 163 -22.66 23.35 16.26
CA PRO A 163 -21.34 22.76 15.98
C PRO A 163 -20.84 21.87 17.12
N LEU A 164 -21.19 22.19 18.37
CA LEU A 164 -20.90 21.35 19.53
C LEU A 164 -21.71 20.04 19.54
N ALA A 165 -22.98 20.07 19.10
CA ALA A 165 -23.79 18.86 19.00
C ALA A 165 -23.27 17.91 17.89
N LEU A 166 -22.78 18.47 16.77
CA LEU A 166 -22.09 17.70 15.73
C LEU A 166 -20.82 17.06 16.28
N LEU A 167 -19.96 17.82 16.97
CA LEU A 167 -18.74 17.28 17.58
C LEU A 167 -19.07 16.19 18.60
N ASN A 168 -20.10 16.37 19.42
CA ASN A 168 -20.55 15.36 20.37
C ASN A 168 -21.09 14.10 19.66
N GLY A 169 -21.77 14.26 18.51
CA GLY A 169 -22.25 13.15 17.68
C GLY A 169 -21.12 12.30 17.08
N PHE A 170 -19.97 12.91 16.81
CA PHE A 170 -18.77 12.20 16.35
C PHE A 170 -17.93 11.63 17.49
N SER A 171 -18.22 12.00 18.74
CA SER A 171 -17.45 11.54 19.89
C SER A 171 -17.65 10.06 20.15
N LEU A 172 -16.55 9.33 20.22
CA LEU A 172 -16.52 7.92 20.62
C LEU A 172 -16.44 7.73 22.15
N THR A 173 -16.49 8.82 22.92
CA THR A 173 -16.47 8.76 24.39
C THR A 173 -17.69 8.00 24.90
N GLY A 174 -17.44 6.95 25.68
CA GLY A 174 -18.49 6.02 26.16
C GLY A 174 -18.70 4.78 25.32
N SER A 175 -18.08 4.69 24.11
CA SER A 175 -18.20 3.51 23.23
C SER A 175 -17.03 2.51 23.41
N SER A 176 -16.14 2.73 24.36
CA SER A 176 -14.91 1.95 24.53
C SER A 176 -15.13 0.45 24.66
N GLU A 177 -16.15 0.01 25.41
CA GLU A 177 -16.49 -1.42 25.58
C GLU A 177 -17.02 -2.05 24.28
N GLN A 178 -17.80 -1.30 23.50
CA GLN A 178 -18.28 -1.75 22.20
C GLN A 178 -17.11 -1.83 21.19
N MET A 179 -16.23 -0.84 21.22
CA MET A 179 -15.04 -0.80 20.37
C MET A 179 -14.06 -1.92 20.73
N LYS A 180 -13.83 -2.22 22.03
CA LYS A 180 -13.01 -3.35 22.45
C LYS A 180 -13.52 -4.69 21.90
N LYS A 181 -14.84 -4.89 21.84
CA LYS A 181 -15.44 -6.08 21.22
C LYS A 181 -15.24 -6.15 19.71
N GLN A 182 -15.01 -5.01 19.08
CA GLN A 182 -14.74 -4.89 17.66
C GLN A 182 -13.23 -4.83 17.35
N MET A 183 -12.39 -4.60 18.37
CA MET A 183 -10.94 -4.73 18.18
C MET A 183 -10.66 -6.15 17.66
N LEU A 184 -10.04 -6.19 16.49
CA LEU A 184 -9.37 -7.39 16.06
C LEU A 184 -8.20 -7.57 17.03
N ASP A 185 -8.05 -8.77 17.62
CA ASP A 185 -6.77 -9.13 18.22
C ASP A 185 -5.67 -8.78 17.22
N ASP A 186 -4.46 -8.45 17.67
CA ASP A 186 -3.34 -8.10 16.80
C ASP A 186 -3.01 -9.25 15.83
N VAL A 187 -3.83 -9.37 14.78
CA VAL A 187 -3.70 -10.40 13.75
C VAL A 187 -2.61 -9.97 12.79
N PHE A 188 -1.52 -10.70 12.74
CA PHE A 188 -0.46 -10.44 11.79
C PHE A 188 -0.82 -10.96 10.39
N VAL A 189 -0.94 -10.07 9.41
CA VAL A 189 -1.03 -10.44 7.98
C VAL A 189 0.34 -10.82 7.40
N MET A 190 1.41 -10.31 7.99
CA MET A 190 2.78 -10.76 7.81
C MET A 190 3.41 -10.86 9.20
N LYS A 191 3.77 -12.07 9.61
CA LYS A 191 4.22 -12.35 10.99
C LYS A 191 5.28 -11.36 11.48
N ASP A 192 5.01 -10.69 12.60
CA ASP A 192 5.85 -9.71 13.28
C ASP A 192 6.18 -8.43 12.45
N ILE A 193 5.59 -8.27 11.25
CA ILE A 193 5.88 -7.17 10.33
C ILE A 193 4.65 -6.30 10.04
N ALA A 194 3.49 -6.92 9.80
CA ALA A 194 2.28 -6.20 9.40
C ALA A 194 1.06 -6.71 10.16
N ILE A 195 0.37 -5.81 10.83
CA ILE A 195 -0.86 -6.09 11.57
C ILE A 195 -2.06 -5.75 10.68
N LEU A 196 -3.13 -6.55 10.78
CA LEU A 196 -4.41 -6.32 10.10
C LEU A 196 -4.99 -4.97 10.53
N GLY A 197 -5.54 -4.20 9.59
CA GLY A 197 -6.09 -2.88 9.87
C GLY A 197 -5.03 -1.76 9.95
N GLN A 198 -3.82 -1.96 9.42
CA GLN A 198 -2.77 -0.95 9.40
C GLN A 198 -2.26 -0.67 7.98
N TRP A 199 -1.64 0.48 7.80
CA TRP A 199 -0.87 0.83 6.61
C TRP A 199 0.62 0.61 6.86
N ILE A 200 1.20 -0.34 6.12
CA ILE A 200 2.60 -0.72 6.21
C ILE A 200 3.31 -0.36 4.91
N THR A 201 4.47 0.29 5.01
CA THR A 201 5.31 0.58 3.84
C THR A 201 6.65 -0.15 3.95
N LEU A 202 6.99 -0.95 2.92
CA LEU A 202 8.24 -1.68 2.81
C LEU A 202 9.13 -1.05 1.75
N TYR A 203 10.24 -0.46 2.16
CA TYR A 203 11.24 0.13 1.28
C TYR A 203 12.39 -0.85 1.02
N ALA A 204 12.82 -0.95 -0.24
CA ALA A 204 13.99 -1.75 -0.60
C ALA A 204 14.63 -1.24 -1.88
N ALA A 205 15.93 -1.45 -2.03
CA ALA A 205 16.60 -1.32 -3.33
C ALA A 205 16.08 -2.38 -4.32
N PRO A 206 16.17 -2.14 -5.63
CA PRO A 206 15.84 -3.16 -6.64
C PRO A 206 16.60 -4.48 -6.37
N ASN A 207 15.97 -5.60 -6.64
CA ASN A 207 16.53 -6.94 -6.49
C ASN A 207 16.98 -7.34 -5.06
N THR A 208 16.44 -6.69 -4.04
CA THR A 208 16.69 -7.04 -2.62
C THR A 208 15.77 -8.17 -2.12
N GLY A 209 14.75 -8.56 -2.88
CA GLY A 209 13.80 -9.60 -2.49
C GLY A 209 12.51 -9.09 -1.87
N LYS A 210 12.19 -7.78 -2.00
CA LYS A 210 10.99 -7.14 -1.47
C LYS A 210 9.70 -7.92 -1.81
N THR A 211 9.40 -8.10 -3.08
CA THR A 211 8.24 -8.87 -3.57
C THR A 211 8.25 -10.33 -3.09
N LEU A 212 9.44 -10.96 -3.10
CA LEU A 212 9.61 -12.35 -2.66
C LEU A 212 9.23 -12.53 -1.19
N LEU A 213 9.76 -11.67 -0.33
CA LEU A 213 9.50 -11.72 1.12
C LEU A 213 8.04 -11.40 1.45
N THR A 214 7.45 -10.41 0.75
CA THR A 214 6.03 -10.07 0.95
C THR A 214 5.15 -11.25 0.59
N LEU A 215 5.35 -11.89 -0.56
CA LEU A 215 4.58 -13.07 -0.97
C LEU A 215 4.79 -14.24 -0.02
N TRP A 216 6.03 -14.51 0.41
CA TRP A 216 6.32 -15.57 1.35
C TRP A 216 5.64 -15.34 2.72
N LEU A 217 5.73 -14.14 3.27
CA LEU A 217 5.12 -13.79 4.55
C LEU A 217 3.58 -13.91 4.52
N LEU A 218 2.95 -13.45 3.44
CA LEU A 218 1.51 -13.62 3.25
C LEU A 218 1.13 -15.10 3.12
N GLN A 219 1.87 -15.86 2.32
CA GLN A 219 1.66 -17.30 2.14
C GLN A 219 1.69 -18.04 3.49
N GLU A 220 2.66 -17.75 4.34
CA GLU A 220 2.78 -18.42 5.65
C GLU A 220 1.56 -18.15 6.55
N GLN A 221 1.01 -16.91 6.52
CA GLN A 221 -0.18 -16.57 7.30
C GLN A 221 -1.45 -17.20 6.71
N ILE A 222 -1.54 -17.32 5.39
CA ILE A 222 -2.65 -18.00 4.71
C ILE A 222 -2.60 -19.51 4.99
N LYS A 223 -1.43 -20.15 4.90
CA LYS A 223 -1.24 -21.55 5.27
C LYS A 223 -1.60 -21.84 6.73
N ALA A 224 -1.26 -20.91 7.62
CA ALA A 224 -1.62 -20.99 9.03
C ALA A 224 -3.10 -20.70 9.31
N LYS A 225 -3.90 -20.35 8.28
CA LYS A 225 -5.32 -19.96 8.35
C LYS A 225 -5.57 -18.75 9.27
N ILE A 226 -4.58 -17.90 9.41
CA ILE A 226 -4.67 -16.62 10.15
C ILE A 226 -5.25 -15.55 9.23
N VAL A 227 -4.90 -15.58 7.94
CA VAL A 227 -5.39 -14.67 6.90
C VAL A 227 -6.17 -15.48 5.87
N GLU A 228 -7.32 -14.97 5.48
CA GLU A 228 -8.13 -15.55 4.42
C GLU A 228 -7.60 -15.07 3.04
N GLY A 229 -7.14 -16.00 2.21
CA GLY A 229 -6.53 -15.67 0.91
C GLY A 229 -7.47 -14.90 0.00
N SER A 230 -8.77 -15.21 0.00
CA SER A 230 -9.79 -14.53 -0.81
C SER A 230 -9.93 -13.02 -0.53
N LYS A 231 -9.47 -12.57 0.63
CA LYS A 231 -9.43 -11.14 1.00
C LYS A 231 -8.10 -10.45 0.72
N VAL A 232 -7.12 -11.16 0.17
CA VAL A 232 -5.81 -10.61 -0.18
C VAL A 232 -5.76 -10.27 -1.66
N TYR A 233 -5.66 -8.98 -1.96
CA TYR A 233 -5.58 -8.42 -3.32
C TYR A 233 -4.17 -7.91 -3.56
N TYR A 234 -3.40 -8.62 -4.38
CA TYR A 234 -2.04 -8.24 -4.74
C TYR A 234 -2.00 -7.54 -6.09
N VAL A 235 -1.70 -6.25 -6.09
CA VAL A 235 -1.59 -5.45 -7.32
C VAL A 235 -0.15 -5.43 -7.79
N ASN A 236 0.14 -6.21 -8.80
CA ASN A 236 1.47 -6.36 -9.41
C ASN A 236 1.62 -5.43 -10.61
N ALA A 237 2.16 -4.24 -10.38
CA ALA A 237 2.35 -3.21 -11.40
C ALA A 237 3.82 -3.05 -11.87
N ASP A 238 4.75 -3.86 -11.36
CA ASP A 238 6.19 -3.73 -11.65
C ASP A 238 6.71 -4.84 -12.59
N ASP A 239 6.01 -5.96 -12.72
CA ASP A 239 6.43 -7.10 -13.52
C ASP A 239 6.07 -6.97 -15.00
N THR A 240 6.84 -7.67 -15.82
CA THR A 240 6.43 -8.02 -17.17
C THR A 240 5.39 -9.14 -17.14
N PHE A 241 4.62 -9.31 -18.21
CA PHE A 241 3.61 -10.38 -18.33
C PHE A 241 4.17 -11.77 -17.94
N ARG A 242 5.37 -12.12 -18.43
CA ARG A 242 6.00 -13.41 -18.11
C ARG A 242 6.29 -13.55 -16.60
N GLY A 243 6.73 -12.49 -15.93
CA GLY A 243 6.97 -12.50 -14.48
C GLY A 243 5.67 -12.59 -13.68
N ALA A 244 4.60 -11.99 -14.18
CA ALA A 244 3.29 -12.03 -13.55
C ALA A 244 2.68 -13.45 -13.55
N VAL A 245 2.77 -14.21 -14.66
CA VAL A 245 2.17 -15.55 -14.78
C VAL A 245 2.56 -16.47 -13.62
N HIS A 246 3.85 -16.57 -13.30
CA HIS A 246 4.29 -17.44 -12.20
C HIS A 246 3.77 -17.01 -10.82
N LYS A 247 3.53 -15.72 -10.64
CA LYS A 247 2.97 -15.20 -9.39
C LYS A 247 1.45 -15.39 -9.34
N ILE A 248 0.78 -15.34 -10.49
CA ILE A 248 -0.65 -15.67 -10.61
C ILE A 248 -0.87 -17.14 -10.23
N GLU A 249 -0.08 -18.07 -10.76
CA GLU A 249 -0.15 -19.50 -10.42
C GLU A 249 -0.01 -19.73 -8.90
N LEU A 250 0.88 -19.00 -8.24
CA LEU A 250 1.04 -19.08 -6.80
C LEU A 250 -0.15 -18.45 -6.05
N ALA A 251 -0.65 -17.30 -6.51
CA ALA A 251 -1.79 -16.65 -5.91
C ALA A 251 -3.04 -17.54 -5.96
N GLU A 252 -3.28 -18.21 -7.09
CA GLU A 252 -4.37 -19.19 -7.27
C GLU A 252 -4.28 -20.33 -6.24
N GLN A 253 -3.07 -20.87 -6.00
CA GLN A 253 -2.85 -21.93 -5.00
C GLN A 253 -3.20 -21.50 -3.58
N TRP A 254 -3.10 -20.21 -3.27
CA TRP A 254 -3.38 -19.66 -1.94
C TRP A 254 -4.74 -18.96 -1.84
N GLY A 255 -5.50 -18.95 -2.94
CA GLY A 255 -6.80 -18.28 -3.03
C GLY A 255 -6.70 -16.76 -3.03
N MET A 256 -5.50 -16.19 -3.27
CA MET A 256 -5.30 -14.74 -3.37
C MET A 256 -5.76 -14.21 -4.73
N GLN A 257 -6.14 -12.93 -4.75
CA GLN A 257 -6.49 -12.22 -5.98
C GLN A 257 -5.27 -11.45 -6.51
N MET A 258 -4.84 -11.76 -7.74
CA MET A 258 -3.73 -11.04 -8.39
C MET A 258 -4.28 -10.08 -9.44
N LEU A 259 -4.01 -8.78 -9.26
CA LEU A 259 -4.39 -7.73 -10.20
C LEU A 259 -3.15 -7.26 -10.96
N VAL A 260 -3.25 -7.22 -12.29
CA VAL A 260 -2.16 -6.77 -13.17
C VAL A 260 -2.68 -5.64 -14.06
N PRO A 261 -2.12 -4.42 -13.99
CA PRO A 261 -2.56 -3.32 -14.84
C PRO A 261 -2.47 -3.66 -16.33
N GLY A 262 -3.50 -3.26 -17.10
CA GLY A 262 -3.61 -3.58 -18.52
C GLY A 262 -4.31 -4.91 -18.82
N HIS A 263 -4.72 -5.67 -17.81
CA HIS A 263 -5.51 -6.88 -17.93
C HIS A 263 -6.89 -6.69 -17.30
N ASN A 264 -7.93 -7.28 -17.89
CA ASN A 264 -9.33 -7.16 -17.45
C ASN A 264 -9.78 -5.69 -17.27
N ASP A 265 -9.32 -4.81 -18.15
CA ASP A 265 -9.55 -3.35 -18.11
C ASP A 265 -9.07 -2.66 -16.81
N PHE A 266 -8.30 -3.36 -15.98
CA PHE A 266 -7.77 -2.82 -14.75
C PHE A 266 -6.64 -1.83 -15.00
N LYS A 267 -6.72 -0.65 -14.39
CA LYS A 267 -5.70 0.41 -14.42
C LYS A 267 -5.27 0.75 -13.00
N ALA A 268 -3.98 0.88 -12.76
CA ALA A 268 -3.42 1.18 -11.45
C ALA A 268 -4.04 2.43 -10.80
N ARG A 269 -4.37 3.45 -11.60
CA ARG A 269 -5.02 4.69 -11.16
C ARG A 269 -6.42 4.52 -10.56
N LEU A 270 -7.06 3.35 -10.73
CA LEU A 270 -8.36 3.07 -10.14
C LEU A 270 -8.28 2.69 -8.66
N ILE A 271 -7.10 2.37 -8.14
CA ILE A 271 -6.93 1.90 -6.76
C ILE A 271 -7.46 2.89 -5.72
N PRO A 272 -7.18 4.21 -5.78
CA PRO A 272 -7.76 5.15 -4.82
C PRO A 272 -9.30 5.13 -4.84
N ALA A 273 -9.92 5.21 -6.02
CA ALA A 273 -11.37 5.15 -6.15
C ALA A 273 -11.96 3.79 -5.67
N ILE A 274 -11.23 2.68 -5.85
CA ILE A 274 -11.65 1.38 -5.31
C ILE A 274 -11.60 1.40 -3.78
N MET A 275 -10.55 1.96 -3.17
CA MET A 275 -10.48 2.09 -1.71
C MET A 275 -11.64 2.93 -1.17
N GLU A 276 -11.96 4.06 -1.80
CA GLU A 276 -13.11 4.91 -1.45
C GLU A 276 -14.43 4.12 -1.52
N LYS A 277 -14.65 3.37 -2.59
CA LYS A 277 -15.85 2.53 -2.74
C LYS A 277 -15.96 1.43 -1.69
N LEU A 278 -14.85 0.78 -1.34
CA LEU A 278 -14.81 -0.22 -0.27
C LEU A 278 -15.19 0.40 1.09
N VAL A 279 -14.78 1.64 1.34
CA VAL A 279 -15.18 2.39 2.54
C VAL A 279 -16.67 2.74 2.50
N GLU A 280 -17.16 3.29 1.39
CA GLU A 280 -18.57 3.66 1.20
C GLU A 280 -19.54 2.48 1.32
N SER A 281 -19.11 1.28 0.87
CA SER A 281 -19.93 0.05 0.93
C SER A 281 -19.77 -0.76 2.21
N ASP A 282 -18.92 -0.30 3.17
CA ASP A 282 -18.57 -1.03 4.40
C ASP A 282 -17.93 -2.41 4.14
N GLU A 283 -17.22 -2.54 3.00
CA GLU A 283 -16.54 -3.77 2.59
C GLU A 283 -15.02 -3.74 2.81
N ALA A 284 -14.46 -2.63 3.31
CA ALA A 284 -13.02 -2.47 3.54
C ALA A 284 -12.49 -3.43 4.62
N ARG A 285 -13.34 -3.81 5.59
CA ARG A 285 -12.93 -4.56 6.77
C ARG A 285 -12.36 -5.94 6.42
N GLY A 286 -11.11 -6.16 6.83
CA GLY A 286 -10.38 -7.41 6.62
C GLY A 286 -9.81 -7.59 5.20
N VAL A 287 -10.03 -6.63 4.30
CA VAL A 287 -9.37 -6.60 3.00
C VAL A 287 -7.90 -6.25 3.17
N VAL A 288 -7.01 -7.02 2.55
CA VAL A 288 -5.57 -6.77 2.50
C VAL A 288 -5.20 -6.38 1.08
N LEU A 289 -4.83 -5.13 0.89
CA LEU A 289 -4.41 -4.58 -0.40
C LEU A 289 -2.89 -4.43 -0.44
N VAL A 290 -2.22 -5.12 -1.36
CA VAL A 290 -0.77 -5.04 -1.57
C VAL A 290 -0.47 -4.28 -2.85
N LEU A 291 0.28 -3.19 -2.77
CA LEU A 291 0.66 -2.36 -3.92
C LEU A 291 2.14 -2.56 -4.28
N ASP A 292 2.43 -3.30 -5.33
CA ASP A 292 3.78 -3.54 -5.84
C ASP A 292 3.94 -2.92 -7.25
N THR A 293 4.47 -1.74 -7.37
CA THR A 293 5.19 -0.86 -6.42
C THR A 293 4.47 0.49 -6.32
N LEU A 294 4.46 1.07 -5.15
CA LEU A 294 3.68 2.26 -4.77
C LEU A 294 3.75 3.43 -5.79
N LYS A 295 4.91 3.72 -6.37
CA LYS A 295 5.10 4.77 -7.40
C LYS A 295 4.22 4.65 -8.66
N LYS A 296 3.53 3.52 -8.84
CA LYS A 296 2.59 3.31 -9.97
C LYS A 296 1.17 3.75 -9.64
N PHE A 297 0.88 4.00 -8.37
CA PHE A 297 -0.46 4.31 -7.86
C PHE A 297 -0.57 5.76 -7.37
N ALA A 298 0.54 6.35 -6.95
CA ALA A 298 0.64 7.75 -6.56
C ALA A 298 1.93 8.36 -7.10
N ASP A 299 1.88 9.62 -7.56
CA ASP A 299 3.09 10.36 -7.85
C ASP A 299 3.74 10.81 -6.53
N LEU A 300 4.74 10.03 -6.09
CA LEU A 300 5.43 10.26 -4.83
C LEU A 300 6.28 11.54 -4.81
N MET A 301 6.46 12.18 -5.95
CA MET A 301 7.24 13.43 -6.09
C MET A 301 6.31 14.65 -6.12
N ASP A 302 5.05 14.48 -6.46
CA ASP A 302 4.01 15.50 -6.34
C ASP A 302 3.40 15.43 -4.92
N LYS A 303 3.66 16.48 -4.14
CA LYS A 303 3.19 16.57 -2.75
C LYS A 303 1.65 16.51 -2.65
N THR A 304 0.95 17.15 -3.59
CA THR A 304 -0.53 17.17 -3.61
C THR A 304 -1.10 15.78 -3.89
N ALA A 305 -0.57 15.08 -4.90
CA ALA A 305 -0.98 13.73 -5.25
C ALA A 305 -0.65 12.72 -4.14
N ALA A 306 0.54 12.84 -3.53
CA ALA A 306 0.95 12.01 -2.41
C ALA A 306 0.05 12.22 -1.18
N SER A 307 -0.28 13.47 -0.85
CA SER A 307 -1.18 13.80 0.27
C SER A 307 -2.61 13.30 0.01
N ALA A 308 -3.15 13.48 -1.20
CA ALA A 308 -4.48 12.95 -1.55
C ALA A 308 -4.55 11.42 -1.42
N PHE A 309 -3.54 10.71 -1.93
CA PHE A 309 -3.42 9.28 -1.73
C PHE A 309 -3.35 8.90 -0.25
N GLY A 310 -2.61 9.68 0.56
CA GLY A 310 -2.48 9.48 2.00
C GLY A 310 -3.83 9.54 2.72
N VAL A 311 -4.67 10.53 2.37
CA VAL A 311 -6.03 10.66 2.93
C VAL A 311 -6.87 9.43 2.62
N THR A 312 -6.98 9.04 1.34
CA THR A 312 -7.77 7.87 0.92
C THR A 312 -7.25 6.57 1.55
N ALA A 313 -5.93 6.39 1.62
CA ALA A 313 -5.32 5.24 2.28
C ALA A 313 -5.64 5.19 3.78
N ARG A 314 -5.65 6.34 4.45
CA ARG A 314 -5.96 6.44 5.87
C ARG A 314 -7.45 6.15 6.14
N GLU A 315 -8.36 6.61 5.31
CA GLU A 315 -9.79 6.31 5.39
C GLU A 315 -10.03 4.80 5.20
N PHE A 316 -9.41 4.18 4.20
CA PHE A 316 -9.50 2.74 3.97
C PHE A 316 -9.02 1.93 5.18
N VAL A 317 -7.88 2.30 5.76
CA VAL A 317 -7.34 1.64 6.96
C VAL A 317 -8.21 1.88 8.18
N SER A 318 -8.76 3.09 8.35
CA SER A 318 -9.68 3.42 9.44
C SER A 318 -11.00 2.62 9.37
N ALA A 319 -11.43 2.25 8.16
CA ALA A 319 -12.56 1.35 7.92
C ALA A 319 -12.21 -0.14 8.12
N GLY A 320 -11.00 -0.47 8.57
CA GLY A 320 -10.55 -1.83 8.85
C GLY A 320 -9.87 -2.55 7.69
N GLY A 321 -9.55 -1.84 6.62
CA GLY A 321 -8.69 -2.33 5.53
C GLY A 321 -7.22 -2.38 5.94
N THR A 322 -6.42 -3.17 5.26
CA THR A 322 -4.96 -3.24 5.44
C THR A 322 -4.26 -2.86 4.16
N LEU A 323 -3.34 -1.92 4.22
CA LEU A 323 -2.55 -1.50 3.07
C LEU A 323 -1.08 -1.87 3.25
N ILE A 324 -0.54 -2.69 2.34
CA ILE A 324 0.88 -3.03 2.26
C ILE A 324 1.45 -2.37 1.01
N ALA A 325 2.21 -1.30 1.18
CA ALA A 325 2.80 -0.56 0.08
C ALA A 325 4.29 -0.91 -0.08
N LEU A 326 4.66 -1.38 -1.27
CA LEU A 326 6.04 -1.70 -1.60
C LEU A 326 6.67 -0.52 -2.35
N ALA A 327 7.78 0.00 -1.84
CA ALA A 327 8.44 1.19 -2.39
C ALA A 327 9.95 0.96 -2.62
N HIS A 328 10.57 1.80 -3.43
CA HIS A 328 12.01 1.78 -3.65
C HIS A 328 12.73 2.75 -2.72
N THR A 329 13.93 2.38 -2.29
CA THR A 329 14.85 3.31 -1.63
C THR A 329 15.51 4.23 -2.65
N ASN A 330 16.00 5.39 -2.20
CA ASN A 330 16.87 6.26 -3.00
C ASN A 330 18.18 5.55 -3.37
N LYS A 331 18.85 6.04 -4.42
CA LYS A 331 20.20 5.55 -4.79
C LYS A 331 21.27 5.92 -3.77
N HIS A 332 21.04 7.01 -3.02
CA HIS A 332 21.93 7.43 -1.93
C HIS A 332 21.65 6.61 -0.68
N LYS A 333 22.72 6.30 0.04
CA LYS A 333 22.67 5.61 1.32
C LYS A 333 22.96 6.61 2.43
N ASP A 334 22.52 6.29 3.65
CA ASP A 334 22.88 7.07 4.85
C ASP A 334 24.37 6.87 5.24
N ALA A 335 24.79 7.54 6.31
CA ALA A 335 26.17 7.46 6.82
C ALA A 335 26.57 6.02 7.22
N ASP A 336 25.61 5.18 7.59
CA ASP A 336 25.79 3.78 7.97
C ASP A 336 25.70 2.83 6.76
N GLY A 337 25.51 3.37 5.55
CA GLY A 337 25.38 2.62 4.32
C GLY A 337 24.02 1.92 4.14
N LYS A 338 23.00 2.31 4.90
CA LYS A 338 21.64 1.78 4.79
C LYS A 338 20.82 2.56 3.76
N GLY A 339 19.78 1.90 3.23
CA GLY A 339 18.89 2.51 2.26
C GLY A 339 18.08 3.67 2.86
N ILE A 340 18.02 4.80 2.14
CA ILE A 340 17.14 5.93 2.47
C ILE A 340 15.87 5.80 1.64
N TYR A 341 14.69 6.00 2.26
CA TYR A 341 13.42 5.96 1.53
C TYR A 341 13.36 7.04 0.43
N SER A 342 12.63 6.74 -0.66
CA SER A 342 12.39 7.68 -1.74
C SER A 342 10.94 8.18 -1.69
N GLY A 343 10.73 9.46 -1.95
CA GLY A 343 9.42 10.12 -1.93
C GLY A 343 9.33 11.23 -0.89
N THR A 344 8.15 11.85 -0.80
CA THR A 344 7.87 12.86 0.22
C THR A 344 7.81 12.21 1.61
N SER A 345 8.11 12.96 2.66
CA SER A 345 7.96 12.53 4.05
C SER A 345 6.52 12.15 4.40
N ASP A 346 5.55 12.71 3.68
CA ASP A 346 4.12 12.57 3.94
C ASP A 346 3.67 11.10 3.98
N ILE A 347 4.11 10.26 3.02
CA ILE A 347 3.78 8.82 3.02
C ILE A 347 4.38 8.07 4.22
N VAL A 348 5.59 8.47 4.63
CA VAL A 348 6.24 7.91 5.83
C VAL A 348 5.49 8.34 7.08
N ASP A 349 5.07 9.61 7.12
CA ASP A 349 4.37 10.18 8.27
C ASP A 349 2.95 9.62 8.40
N ASP A 350 2.29 9.31 7.29
CA ASP A 350 0.94 8.74 7.27
C ASP A 350 0.88 7.23 7.51
N SER A 351 1.90 6.45 7.12
CA SER A 351 1.94 5.00 7.36
C SER A 351 2.02 4.68 8.86
N ASP A 352 1.44 3.55 9.29
CA ASP A 352 1.52 3.08 10.68
C ASP A 352 2.86 2.44 10.98
N CYS A 353 3.37 1.65 10.03
CA CYS A 353 4.66 0.98 10.15
C CYS A 353 5.49 1.19 8.89
N MET A 354 6.79 1.33 9.06
CA MET A 354 7.73 1.42 7.96
C MET A 354 8.94 0.53 8.20
N PHE A 355 9.27 -0.30 7.23
CA PHE A 355 10.47 -1.11 7.24
C PHE A 355 11.35 -0.79 6.03
N VAL A 356 12.66 -0.84 6.26
CA VAL A 356 13.67 -0.84 5.21
C VAL A 356 14.26 -2.22 5.11
N ILE A 357 14.31 -2.77 3.90
CA ILE A 357 14.91 -4.08 3.61
C ILE A 357 16.30 -3.84 3.01
N ASP A 358 17.31 -4.21 3.75
CA ASP A 358 18.71 -4.13 3.33
C ASP A 358 19.29 -5.51 3.08
N LYS A 359 20.11 -5.62 2.02
CA LYS A 359 20.85 -6.82 1.73
C LYS A 359 22.16 -6.81 2.51
N LEU A 360 22.32 -7.77 3.44
CA LEU A 360 23.51 -7.91 4.26
C LEU A 360 24.61 -8.67 3.54
N SER A 361 24.29 -9.80 2.90
CA SER A 361 25.26 -10.59 2.15
C SER A 361 24.65 -11.28 0.93
N ALA A 362 25.52 -11.70 0.01
CA ALA A 362 25.25 -12.64 -1.04
C ALA A 362 26.46 -13.56 -1.17
N GLU A 363 26.27 -14.82 -0.85
CA GLU A 363 27.32 -15.83 -0.77
C GLU A 363 27.01 -16.99 -1.73
N GLY A 364 28.04 -17.55 -2.33
CA GLY A 364 27.93 -18.61 -3.33
C GLY A 364 28.62 -18.25 -4.63
N ASP A 365 28.40 -19.05 -5.64
CA ASP A 365 28.96 -18.91 -6.99
C ASP A 365 27.98 -18.19 -7.95
N ASP A 366 28.30 -18.19 -9.24
CA ASP A 366 27.45 -17.54 -10.24
C ASP A 366 26.15 -18.33 -10.54
N ILE A 367 26.10 -19.61 -10.18
CA ILE A 367 24.93 -20.47 -10.41
C ILE A 367 23.96 -20.39 -9.25
N SER A 368 24.46 -20.34 -8.00
CA SER A 368 23.65 -20.37 -6.79
C SER A 368 24.16 -19.37 -5.76
N LYS A 369 23.30 -18.43 -5.36
CA LYS A 369 23.62 -17.41 -4.35
C LYS A 369 22.64 -17.44 -3.20
N VAL A 370 23.15 -17.55 -1.99
CA VAL A 370 22.39 -17.36 -0.76
C VAL A 370 22.41 -15.88 -0.42
N HIS A 371 21.24 -15.28 -0.39
CA HIS A 371 21.04 -13.89 0.00
C HIS A 371 20.61 -13.83 1.45
N THR A 372 21.24 -12.97 2.23
CA THR A 372 20.79 -12.61 3.58
C THR A 372 20.30 -11.18 3.57
N VAL A 373 19.10 -10.96 4.08
CA VAL A 373 18.46 -9.65 4.12
C VAL A 373 17.92 -9.34 5.51
N GLU A 374 17.96 -8.09 5.88
CA GLU A 374 17.43 -7.58 7.14
C GLU A 374 16.27 -6.59 6.84
N LEU A 375 15.13 -6.79 7.50
CA LEU A 375 14.07 -5.81 7.62
C LEU A 375 14.33 -5.02 8.90
N THR A 376 14.56 -3.73 8.80
CA THR A 376 14.74 -2.84 9.96
C THR A 376 13.52 -1.92 10.05
N ASN A 377 12.87 -1.93 11.19
CA ASN A 377 11.76 -1.02 11.48
C ASN A 377 12.31 0.41 11.63
N LYS A 378 11.68 1.37 10.98
CA LYS A 378 11.99 2.80 11.07
C LYS A 378 10.85 3.59 11.70
N LYS A 379 9.63 3.04 11.69
CA LYS A 379 8.43 3.60 12.30
C LYS A 379 7.50 2.46 12.68
N ALA A 380 7.00 2.44 13.91
CA ALA A 380 6.04 1.45 14.39
C ALA A 380 4.88 2.11 15.14
N ARG A 381 3.68 1.68 14.81
CA ARG A 381 2.47 1.80 15.62
C ARG A 381 1.98 0.38 15.86
N GLY A 382 2.06 -0.11 17.11
CA GLY A 382 1.73 -1.49 17.49
C GLY A 382 2.96 -2.38 17.69
N ASP A 383 2.72 -3.63 18.12
CA ASP A 383 3.76 -4.59 18.53
C ASP A 383 4.38 -5.35 17.35
N VAL A 384 5.03 -4.60 16.45
CA VAL A 384 5.82 -5.18 15.36
C VAL A 384 7.30 -5.29 15.74
N SER A 385 8.02 -6.23 15.15
CA SER A 385 9.45 -6.42 15.42
C SER A 385 10.28 -5.19 15.07
N SER A 386 11.28 -4.87 15.88
CA SER A 386 12.29 -3.84 15.56
C SER A 386 13.15 -4.24 14.37
N SER A 387 13.43 -5.53 14.21
CA SER A 387 14.08 -6.09 13.03
C SER A 387 13.71 -7.55 12.83
N ALA A 388 13.83 -8.02 11.58
CA ALA A 388 13.68 -9.42 11.21
C ALA A 388 14.67 -9.76 10.10
N MET A 389 15.22 -10.96 10.13
CA MET A 389 16.19 -11.41 9.14
C MET A 389 15.70 -12.64 8.40
N TYR A 390 16.03 -12.68 7.10
CA TYR A 390 15.65 -13.77 6.21
C TYR A 390 16.81 -14.14 5.31
N THR A 391 16.85 -15.43 4.93
CA THR A 391 17.69 -15.92 3.84
C THR A 391 16.84 -16.45 2.73
N TYR A 392 17.35 -16.39 1.51
CA TYR A 392 16.78 -17.08 0.35
C TYR A 392 17.89 -17.46 -0.63
N VAL A 393 17.65 -18.53 -1.40
CA VAL A 393 18.62 -19.04 -2.37
C VAL A 393 18.14 -18.74 -3.77
N ARG A 394 18.92 -17.98 -4.53
CA ARG A 394 18.63 -17.73 -5.94
C ARG A 394 19.55 -18.57 -6.81
N ARG A 395 18.95 -19.46 -7.60
CA ARG A 395 19.66 -20.27 -8.58
C ARG A 395 19.23 -19.92 -10.00
N ILE A 396 20.18 -19.95 -10.93
CA ILE A 396 19.89 -19.69 -12.36
C ILE A 396 19.02 -20.82 -12.90
N GLY A 397 17.92 -20.44 -13.61
CA GLY A 397 17.03 -21.41 -14.26
C GLY A 397 15.98 -22.06 -13.36
N GLU A 398 16.00 -21.81 -12.04
CA GLU A 398 14.94 -22.32 -11.17
C GLU A 398 13.63 -21.52 -11.30
N PRO A 399 12.48 -22.19 -11.15
CA PRO A 399 11.18 -21.51 -11.14
C PRO A 399 11.01 -20.64 -9.90
N TYR A 400 10.14 -19.62 -9.99
CA TYR A 400 9.89 -18.69 -8.90
C TYR A 400 9.38 -19.38 -7.62
N SER A 401 8.65 -20.49 -7.76
CA SER A 401 8.18 -21.32 -6.65
C SER A 401 9.33 -21.93 -5.84
N ALA A 402 10.40 -22.37 -6.50
CA ALA A 402 11.61 -22.87 -5.81
C ALA A 402 12.33 -21.74 -5.05
N LEU A 403 12.47 -20.57 -5.68
CA LEU A 403 13.00 -19.39 -5.02
C LEU A 403 12.19 -19.01 -3.78
N LEU A 404 10.85 -19.00 -3.89
CA LEU A 404 9.95 -18.71 -2.77
C LEU A 404 10.06 -19.76 -1.66
N GLY A 405 10.11 -21.05 -2.01
CA GLY A 405 10.27 -22.16 -1.07
C GLY A 405 11.63 -22.17 -0.36
N SER A 406 12.63 -21.44 -0.88
CA SER A 406 13.94 -21.32 -0.28
C SER A 406 14.03 -20.26 0.83
N VAL A 407 12.99 -19.41 0.99
CA VAL A 407 12.97 -18.38 2.01
C VAL A 407 12.92 -19.01 3.40
N LYS A 408 13.79 -18.54 4.28
CA LYS A 408 13.84 -18.96 5.69
C LYS A 408 14.02 -17.74 6.58
N ARG A 409 13.30 -17.71 7.69
CA ARG A 409 13.52 -16.73 8.75
C ARG A 409 14.73 -17.16 9.59
N ILE A 410 15.55 -16.22 9.98
CA ILE A 410 16.65 -16.42 10.92
C ILE A 410 16.11 -16.19 12.33
N ASP A 411 16.40 -17.08 13.24
CA ASP A 411 15.98 -16.94 14.64
C ASP A 411 16.63 -15.71 15.28
N SER A 412 15.93 -15.07 16.19
CA SER A 412 16.40 -13.85 16.85
C SER A 412 17.72 -14.08 17.63
N ALA A 413 17.91 -15.27 18.16
CA ALA A 413 19.15 -15.66 18.86
C ALA A 413 20.38 -15.67 17.94
N ASP A 414 20.20 -15.95 16.65
CA ASP A 414 21.29 -16.06 15.68
C ASP A 414 21.56 -14.74 14.94
N THR A 415 20.69 -13.75 15.09
CA THR A 415 20.75 -12.49 14.35
C THR A 415 22.09 -11.78 14.49
N ASP A 416 22.60 -11.64 15.71
CA ASP A 416 23.86 -10.95 15.98
C ASP A 416 25.07 -11.70 15.39
N MET A 417 25.04 -13.01 15.42
CA MET A 417 26.10 -13.84 14.81
C MET A 417 26.11 -13.66 13.30
N VAL A 418 24.94 -13.69 12.68
CA VAL A 418 24.79 -13.49 11.22
C VAL A 418 25.21 -12.08 10.80
N LYS A 419 24.84 -11.04 11.56
CA LYS A 419 25.31 -9.66 11.31
C LYS A 419 26.83 -9.55 11.35
N LYS A 420 27.44 -10.05 12.41
CA LYS A 420 28.92 -10.05 12.57
C LYS A 420 29.60 -10.81 11.45
N ALA A 421 29.04 -11.96 11.04
CA ALA A 421 29.59 -12.75 9.92
C ALA A 421 29.45 -11.96 8.58
N ALA A 422 28.31 -11.35 8.31
CA ALA A 422 28.09 -10.56 7.10
C ALA A 422 29.03 -9.35 7.04
N GLU A 423 29.22 -8.65 8.15
CA GLU A 423 30.11 -7.49 8.22
C GLU A 423 31.57 -7.92 8.03
N ARG A 424 31.99 -9.00 8.69
CA ARG A 424 33.32 -9.58 8.48
C ARG A 424 33.56 -9.97 7.01
N ASN A 425 32.62 -10.64 6.37
CA ASN A 425 32.72 -11.02 4.96
C ASN A 425 32.80 -9.80 4.03
N LYS A 426 32.09 -8.72 4.36
CA LYS A 426 32.19 -7.45 3.65
C LYS A 426 33.56 -6.84 3.79
N GLN A 427 34.13 -6.83 4.99
CA GLN A 427 35.47 -6.33 5.25
C GLN A 427 36.56 -7.19 4.56
N LEU A 428 36.41 -8.52 4.59
CA LEU A 428 37.31 -9.43 3.85
C LEU A 428 37.36 -9.12 2.35
N LYS A 429 36.21 -8.84 1.75
CA LYS A 429 36.11 -8.43 0.33
C LYS A 429 36.75 -7.06 0.07
N GLN A 430 36.59 -6.10 0.99
CA GLN A 430 37.19 -4.78 0.88
C GLN A 430 38.72 -4.81 1.02
N ASP A 431 39.22 -5.71 1.85
CA ASP A 431 40.64 -5.87 2.16
C ASP A 431 41.35 -6.91 1.25
N ASP A 432 40.63 -7.54 0.31
CA ASP A 432 41.06 -8.72 -0.46
C ASP A 432 42.41 -8.50 -1.18
N GLU A 433 42.60 -7.34 -1.82
CA GLU A 433 43.89 -7.02 -2.52
C GLU A 433 45.03 -6.94 -1.55
N ILE A 434 44.84 -6.27 -0.42
CA ILE A 434 45.89 -6.15 0.61
C ILE A 434 46.16 -7.52 1.26
N ILE A 435 45.10 -8.31 1.51
CA ILE A 435 45.22 -9.67 2.05
C ILE A 435 46.04 -10.56 1.11
N LYS A 436 45.79 -10.49 -0.19
CA LYS A 436 46.54 -11.23 -1.21
C LYS A 436 47.99 -10.81 -1.24
N ALA A 437 48.30 -9.52 -1.19
CA ALA A 437 49.65 -8.99 -1.17
C ALA A 437 50.42 -9.47 0.08
N ILE A 438 49.83 -9.32 1.27
CA ILE A 438 50.44 -9.79 2.53
C ILE A 438 50.65 -11.31 2.51
N THR A 439 49.65 -12.07 2.03
CA THR A 439 49.73 -13.53 1.92
C THR A 439 50.90 -13.96 0.99
N SER A 440 51.04 -13.27 -0.16
CA SER A 440 52.15 -13.49 -1.09
C SER A 440 53.50 -13.21 -0.46
N SER A 441 53.62 -12.08 0.24
CA SER A 441 54.87 -11.71 0.95
C SER A 441 55.26 -12.73 2.02
N ILE A 442 54.29 -13.23 2.82
CA ILE A 442 54.57 -14.29 3.81
C ILE A 442 55.05 -15.59 3.13
N ARG A 443 54.45 -15.97 1.99
CA ARG A 443 54.89 -17.16 1.20
C ARG A 443 56.30 -17.00 0.64
N GLN A 444 56.72 -15.76 0.37
CA GLN A 444 58.08 -15.43 -0.07
C GLN A 444 59.09 -15.35 1.07
N GLY A 445 58.65 -15.61 2.32
CA GLY A 445 59.53 -15.60 3.49
C GLY A 445 59.68 -14.26 4.19
N ILE A 446 58.89 -13.25 3.79
CA ILE A 446 58.84 -11.97 4.51
C ILE A 446 57.91 -12.16 5.72
N VAL A 447 58.46 -12.08 6.92
CA VAL A 447 57.73 -12.44 8.14
C VAL A 447 57.70 -11.34 9.21
N THR A 448 58.41 -10.22 8.98
CA THR A 448 58.42 -9.11 9.93
C THR A 448 57.32 -8.09 9.61
N LYS A 449 56.76 -7.45 10.65
CA LYS A 449 55.67 -6.50 10.50
C LYS A 449 56.00 -5.35 9.54
N SER A 450 57.19 -4.78 9.68
CA SER A 450 57.62 -3.62 8.89
C SER A 450 57.82 -3.95 7.41
N GLU A 451 58.46 -5.11 7.14
CA GLU A 451 58.70 -5.56 5.76
C GLU A 451 57.42 -5.97 5.07
N LEU A 452 56.46 -6.65 5.76
CA LEU A 452 55.16 -7.00 5.22
C LEU A 452 54.38 -5.78 4.83
N ILE A 453 54.35 -4.74 5.69
CA ILE A 453 53.67 -3.48 5.39
C ILE A 453 54.32 -2.81 4.17
N GLN A 454 55.65 -2.75 4.11
CA GLN A 454 56.36 -2.13 3.00
C GLN A 454 56.13 -2.88 1.68
N SER A 455 56.19 -4.19 1.69
CA SER A 455 55.94 -5.03 0.51
C SER A 455 54.52 -4.87 0.01
N ALA A 456 53.52 -4.99 0.91
CA ALA A 456 52.11 -4.85 0.52
C ALA A 456 51.76 -3.43 0.03
N MET A 457 52.39 -2.39 0.56
CA MET A 457 52.26 -1.02 0.03
C MET A 457 52.76 -0.91 -1.40
N ALA A 458 53.91 -1.56 -1.71
CA ALA A 458 54.47 -1.55 -3.07
C ALA A 458 53.55 -2.28 -4.06
N ASP A 459 52.95 -3.38 -3.65
CA ASP A 459 52.10 -4.22 -4.49
C ASP A 459 50.69 -3.60 -4.72
N THR A 460 50.13 -2.90 -3.73
CA THR A 460 48.74 -2.41 -3.78
C THR A 460 48.61 -0.92 -3.96
N ALA A 461 49.69 -0.15 -3.90
CA ALA A 461 49.75 1.31 -3.87
C ALA A 461 48.88 1.96 -2.74
N GLU A 462 48.56 1.20 -1.71
CA GLU A 462 47.75 1.64 -0.58
C GLU A 462 48.56 2.32 0.50
N SER A 463 47.91 3.16 1.33
CA SER A 463 48.61 3.88 2.39
C SER A 463 49.12 2.94 3.50
N ARG A 464 50.26 3.32 4.13
CA ARG A 464 50.82 2.59 5.27
C ARG A 464 49.83 2.33 6.38
N ALA A 465 48.99 3.31 6.69
CA ALA A 465 47.97 3.21 7.74
C ALA A 465 46.92 2.13 7.37
N LYS A 466 46.46 2.11 6.13
CA LYS A 466 45.48 1.13 5.65
C LYS A 466 46.04 -0.27 5.67
N VAL A 467 47.26 -0.49 5.12
CA VAL A 467 47.89 -1.80 5.11
C VAL A 467 48.16 -2.29 6.54
N LYS A 468 48.64 -1.42 7.43
CA LYS A 468 48.83 -1.77 8.85
C LYS A 468 47.53 -2.22 9.51
N ASN A 469 46.43 -1.47 9.30
CA ASN A 469 45.13 -1.80 9.89
C ASN A 469 44.57 -3.14 9.37
N VAL A 470 44.78 -3.46 8.09
CA VAL A 470 44.39 -4.75 7.51
C VAL A 470 45.25 -5.88 8.09
N LEU A 471 46.57 -5.69 8.18
CA LEU A 471 47.48 -6.68 8.80
C LEU A 471 47.04 -6.99 10.23
N GLU A 472 46.80 -5.97 11.07
CA GLU A 472 46.38 -6.13 12.47
C GLU A 472 44.97 -6.74 12.59
N ARG A 473 44.01 -6.32 11.76
CA ARG A 473 42.65 -6.84 11.78
C ARG A 473 42.57 -8.35 11.54
N TRP A 474 43.33 -8.84 10.59
CA TRP A 474 43.25 -10.24 10.17
C TRP A 474 44.34 -11.12 10.81
N THR A 475 45.02 -10.61 11.86
CA THR A 475 45.99 -11.36 12.69
C THR A 475 45.24 -12.13 13.77
N GLY A 476 45.53 -13.44 13.89
CA GLY A 476 44.98 -14.32 14.94
C GLY A 476 45.09 -15.78 14.52
N ASP A 477 44.69 -16.69 15.42
CA ASP A 477 44.90 -18.13 15.26
C ASP A 477 43.68 -18.87 14.65
N ASP A 478 42.55 -18.20 14.47
CA ASP A 478 41.28 -18.83 14.05
C ASP A 478 40.88 -18.40 12.64
N TYR A 479 41.13 -19.26 11.66
CA TYR A 479 40.76 -19.02 10.25
C TYR A 479 39.27 -18.85 10.06
N ALA A 480 38.43 -19.54 10.84
CA ALA A 480 36.97 -19.43 10.76
C ALA A 480 36.48 -18.06 11.24
N LYS A 481 37.22 -17.39 12.12
CA LYS A 481 36.97 -15.99 12.51
C LYS A 481 37.49 -14.97 11.51
N GLY A 482 38.07 -15.39 10.40
CA GLY A 482 38.57 -14.53 9.34
C GLY A 482 40.08 -14.28 9.40
N HIS A 483 40.79 -14.76 10.42
CA HIS A 483 42.21 -14.55 10.53
C HIS A 483 42.94 -15.23 9.36
N ARG A 484 43.95 -14.58 8.82
CA ARG A 484 44.70 -15.02 7.64
C ARG A 484 46.15 -15.35 7.98
N TRP A 485 46.64 -14.81 9.06
CA TRP A 485 47.99 -15.04 9.59
C TRP A 485 48.00 -14.96 11.09
N ALA A 486 48.89 -15.75 11.70
CA ALA A 486 49.19 -15.72 13.12
C ALA A 486 50.49 -14.93 13.36
N TYR A 487 50.57 -14.27 14.50
CA TYR A 487 51.74 -13.54 14.96
C TYR A 487 52.29 -14.24 16.21
N LYS A 488 53.42 -14.94 16.08
CA LYS A 488 53.96 -15.77 17.13
C LYS A 488 55.41 -15.39 17.49
N ALA A 489 55.74 -15.52 18.76
CA ALA A 489 57.13 -15.43 19.21
C ALA A 489 57.90 -16.66 18.73
N GLY A 490 58.99 -16.42 18.02
CA GLY A 490 60.00 -17.45 17.66
C GLY A 490 61.16 -17.42 18.59
N ASP A 491 62.23 -18.09 18.21
CA ASP A 491 63.47 -18.12 18.96
C ASP A 491 64.06 -16.73 19.18
N HIS A 492 64.64 -16.49 20.37
CA HIS A 492 65.22 -15.20 20.78
C HIS A 492 64.25 -14.02 20.82
N ASN A 493 62.91 -14.21 21.17
CA ASN A 493 61.89 -13.17 21.22
C ASN A 493 61.64 -12.41 19.88
N LYS A 494 61.99 -13.00 18.76
CA LYS A 494 61.71 -12.50 17.45
C LYS A 494 60.28 -12.91 17.07
N PHE A 495 59.36 -11.94 16.94
CA PHE A 495 58.00 -12.19 16.50
C PHE A 495 57.94 -12.26 14.98
N SER A 496 57.24 -13.28 14.48
CA SER A 496 57.04 -13.49 13.04
C SER A 496 55.58 -13.79 12.68
N TYR A 497 55.21 -13.40 11.48
CA TYR A 497 53.91 -13.73 10.88
C TYR A 497 54.02 -15.06 10.11
N SER A 498 53.01 -15.91 10.29
CA SER A 498 52.83 -17.16 9.54
C SER A 498 51.39 -17.30 9.08
N LEU A 499 51.14 -17.94 7.94
CA LEU A 499 49.81 -18.16 7.43
C LEU A 499 49.00 -19.08 8.35
N THR A 500 47.74 -18.74 8.61
CA THR A 500 46.78 -19.65 9.22
C THR A 500 46.28 -20.65 8.18
N THR A 501 46.16 -21.92 8.54
CA THR A 501 45.65 -22.96 7.65
C THR A 501 44.11 -22.99 7.72
N PRO A 502 43.40 -23.07 6.55
CA PRO A 502 41.98 -23.39 6.57
C PRO A 502 41.75 -24.73 7.28
N PRO A 503 40.62 -24.92 8.00
CA PRO A 503 40.30 -26.22 8.53
C PRO A 503 40.25 -27.21 7.36
N SER A 504 40.95 -28.38 7.56
CA SER A 504 40.90 -29.50 6.60
C SER A 504 39.42 -29.88 6.43
N ASN A 505 38.92 -29.87 5.20
CA ASN A 505 37.62 -30.46 4.88
C ASN A 505 37.66 -31.93 5.26
N SER A 506 37.13 -32.25 6.43
CA SER A 506 36.85 -33.64 6.84
C SER A 506 35.48 -34.05 6.34
#